data_177ee5b0abd11f813035a9cfce8afe5d
#
_entry.id   177ee5b0abd11f813035a9cfce8afe5d
#
_cell.length_a   1.000
_cell.length_b   1.000
_cell.length_c   1.000
_cell.angle_alpha   90.00
_cell.angle_beta   90.00
_cell.angle_gamma   90.00
#
_symmetry.space_group_name_H-M   'P 1'
#
loop_
_entity.id
_entity.type
_entity.pdbx_description
1 polymer ?
#
loop_
_entity_poly.entity_id
_entity_poly.type
_entity_poly.pdbx_seq_one_letter_code
_entity_poly.pdbx_strand_id
1 'polypeptide(L)'
;MQKTGLFVTVTLGVLTAFGPFVTDFYLPFLPEMSRSFHTSPSAVSTSLTAGMVGLAVGQILIGPLSDKYGRKRLLVLSMLLFAVTSLCCVLSPTIAVFNAVRVLQGMAGAGGVVLSKSVATDMFGGRELATFLAILGAINGVVPVLAPMLGGTLSNFMNWQGIFCLLLALGIILMFCCLRLRETLPVNRRCVKPLASSYANLFRVFRNRRFTLSTLAIMGCFFTFFSYISASPFIFQTHFGLNEFEYGMCFGMNAFFITLGTFITARFHHANTALKWASIDLMIAAVLVALCQIFDAPLAMLMPCYIYMMLSFGMMQPVSTAIAMDSERDNA
;
A
#
# COMPACT_ATOMS: atom_id res chain seq x y z
N MET A 1 -28.03 -12.06 -9.50
CA MET A 1 -26.57 -12.33 -9.36
C MET A 1 -26.11 -13.13 -10.56
N GLN A 2 -25.61 -12.48 -11.61
CA GLN A 2 -24.74 -13.20 -12.53
C GLN A 2 -23.60 -13.74 -11.68
N LYS A 3 -23.37 -15.06 -11.72
CA LYS A 3 -22.27 -15.71 -10.99
C LYS A 3 -20.96 -15.11 -11.47
N THR A 4 -20.51 -14.06 -10.80
CA THR A 4 -19.11 -13.63 -10.95
C THR A 4 -18.30 -14.83 -10.51
N GLY A 5 -17.61 -15.46 -11.45
CA GLY A 5 -16.90 -16.67 -11.12
C GLY A 5 -15.90 -16.37 -10.01
N LEU A 6 -15.78 -17.25 -9.03
CA LEU A 6 -14.80 -17.17 -7.94
C LEU A 6 -13.42 -16.74 -8.46
N PHE A 7 -13.07 -17.16 -9.68
CA PHE A 7 -11.85 -16.79 -10.39
C PHE A 7 -11.67 -15.26 -10.52
N VAL A 8 -12.71 -14.54 -10.95
CA VAL A 8 -12.61 -13.05 -11.11
C VAL A 8 -12.46 -12.39 -9.76
N THR A 9 -13.25 -12.82 -8.77
CA THR A 9 -13.18 -12.25 -7.41
C THR A 9 -11.80 -12.45 -6.78
N VAL A 10 -11.25 -13.67 -6.86
CA VAL A 10 -9.92 -13.97 -6.33
C VAL A 10 -8.84 -13.18 -7.09
N THR A 11 -8.90 -13.15 -8.44
CA THR A 11 -7.92 -12.41 -9.25
C THR A 11 -7.92 -10.93 -8.90
N LEU A 12 -9.08 -10.27 -8.85
CA LEU A 12 -9.17 -8.84 -8.51
C LEU A 12 -8.80 -8.59 -7.04
N GLY A 13 -9.13 -9.51 -6.13
CA GLY A 13 -8.73 -9.45 -4.73
C GLY A 13 -7.21 -9.47 -4.55
N VAL A 14 -6.51 -10.40 -5.23
CA VAL A 14 -5.05 -10.45 -5.17
C VAL A 14 -4.41 -9.25 -5.84
N LEU A 15 -4.95 -8.78 -6.97
CA LEU A 15 -4.47 -7.57 -7.66
C LEU A 15 -4.59 -6.32 -6.78
N THR A 16 -5.67 -6.18 -6.02
CA THR A 16 -5.83 -5.01 -5.12
C THR A 16 -4.82 -5.02 -3.98
N ALA A 17 -4.33 -6.20 -3.58
CA ALA A 17 -3.33 -6.40 -2.52
C ALA A 17 -1.88 -6.07 -2.95
N PHE A 18 -1.64 -5.71 -4.22
CA PHE A 18 -0.28 -5.46 -4.72
C PHE A 18 0.43 -4.31 -4.01
N GLY A 19 -0.29 -3.29 -3.53
CA GLY A 19 0.30 -2.21 -2.74
C GLY A 19 1.14 -2.78 -1.57
N PRO A 20 0.50 -3.41 -0.57
CA PRO A 20 1.20 -4.03 0.55
C PRO A 20 2.20 -5.13 0.15
N PHE A 21 1.94 -5.93 -0.87
CA PHE A 21 2.92 -6.92 -1.32
C PHE A 21 4.21 -6.27 -1.84
N VAL A 22 4.09 -5.16 -2.55
CA VAL A 22 5.26 -4.43 -3.04
C VAL A 22 6.03 -3.76 -1.91
N THR A 23 5.36 -3.29 -0.85
CA THR A 23 5.98 -2.51 0.21
C THR A 23 6.34 -3.33 1.44
N ASP A 24 5.49 -4.26 1.88
CA ASP A 24 5.55 -4.81 3.22
C ASP A 24 6.12 -6.23 3.29
N PHE A 25 6.06 -6.98 2.17
CA PHE A 25 6.42 -8.39 2.15
C PHE A 25 7.90 -8.67 2.41
N TYR A 26 8.81 -7.74 2.05
CA TYR A 26 10.25 -7.90 2.24
C TYR A 26 10.81 -7.10 3.43
N LEU A 27 9.95 -6.43 4.20
CA LEU A 27 10.35 -5.63 5.36
C LEU A 27 11.26 -6.40 6.35
N PRO A 28 10.95 -7.66 6.71
CA PRO A 28 11.80 -8.43 7.63
C PRO A 28 13.23 -8.61 7.14
N PHE A 29 13.46 -8.53 5.83
CA PHE A 29 14.77 -8.76 5.21
C PHE A 29 15.62 -7.48 5.06
N LEU A 30 15.12 -6.29 5.42
CA LEU A 30 15.89 -5.04 5.26
C LEU A 30 17.27 -5.07 5.96
N PRO A 31 17.41 -5.60 7.20
CA PRO A 31 18.72 -5.74 7.83
C PRO A 31 19.66 -6.72 7.09
N GLU A 32 19.12 -7.83 6.55
CA GLU A 32 19.87 -8.77 5.72
C GLU A 32 20.34 -8.09 4.43
N MET A 33 19.45 -7.32 3.76
CA MET A 33 19.79 -6.58 2.54
C MET A 33 20.89 -5.54 2.79
N SER A 34 20.88 -4.85 3.95
CA SER A 34 21.94 -3.92 4.33
C SER A 34 23.30 -4.61 4.39
N ARG A 35 23.35 -5.80 4.95
CA ARG A 35 24.58 -6.63 4.97
C ARG A 35 24.95 -7.14 3.59
N SER A 36 24.00 -7.64 2.82
CA SER A 36 24.20 -8.21 1.47
C SER A 36 24.72 -7.17 0.46
N PHE A 37 24.19 -5.96 0.49
CA PHE A 37 24.64 -4.85 -0.38
C PHE A 37 25.80 -4.04 0.20
N HIS A 38 26.34 -4.41 1.39
CA HIS A 38 27.39 -3.68 2.09
C HIS A 38 27.10 -2.17 2.20
N THR A 39 25.88 -1.82 2.61
CA THR A 39 25.40 -0.43 2.62
C THR A 39 24.71 -0.07 3.93
N SER A 40 24.44 1.22 4.13
CA SER A 40 23.77 1.70 5.34
C SER A 40 22.29 1.28 5.41
N PRO A 41 21.73 1.13 6.62
CA PRO A 41 20.28 0.94 6.83
C PRO A 41 19.42 1.97 6.11
N SER A 42 19.85 3.24 6.12
CA SER A 42 19.17 4.33 5.44
C SER A 42 19.09 4.10 3.92
N ALA A 43 20.19 3.66 3.29
CA ALA A 43 20.23 3.40 1.85
C ALA A 43 19.30 2.25 1.44
N VAL A 44 19.15 1.21 2.29
CA VAL A 44 18.18 0.13 2.04
C VAL A 44 16.76 0.60 2.27
N SER A 45 16.50 1.37 3.32
CA SER A 45 15.17 1.91 3.59
C SER A 45 14.66 2.81 2.45
N THR A 46 15.55 3.45 1.67
CA THR A 46 15.14 4.20 0.45
C THR A 46 14.48 3.32 -0.61
N SER A 47 14.67 1.98 -0.56
CA SER A 47 13.99 1.06 -1.46
C SER A 47 12.48 1.02 -1.25
N LEU A 48 12.02 1.23 -0.02
CA LEU A 48 10.60 1.40 0.31
C LEU A 48 10.06 2.65 -0.35
N THR A 49 10.74 3.78 -0.14
CA THR A 49 10.38 5.07 -0.74
C THR A 49 10.35 4.97 -2.26
N ALA A 50 11.36 4.32 -2.87
CA ALA A 50 11.44 4.11 -4.32
C ALA A 50 10.22 3.32 -4.84
N GLY A 51 9.87 2.21 -4.18
CA GLY A 51 8.68 1.42 -4.52
C GLY A 51 7.39 2.21 -4.41
N MET A 52 7.26 3.04 -3.36
CA MET A 52 6.07 3.87 -3.12
C MET A 52 5.97 5.04 -4.11
N VAL A 53 7.07 5.71 -4.44
CA VAL A 53 7.10 6.73 -5.49
C VAL A 53 6.65 6.11 -6.82
N GLY A 54 7.17 4.93 -7.14
CA GLY A 54 6.72 4.18 -8.31
C GLY A 54 5.22 3.88 -8.28
N LEU A 55 4.72 3.37 -7.14
CA LEU A 55 3.30 3.06 -6.96
C LEU A 55 2.43 4.31 -7.12
N ALA A 56 2.81 5.45 -6.54
CA ALA A 56 2.07 6.71 -6.64
C ALA A 56 2.04 7.23 -8.08
N VAL A 57 3.19 7.29 -8.76
CA VAL A 57 3.27 7.72 -10.17
C VAL A 57 2.47 6.77 -11.06
N GLY A 58 2.59 5.46 -10.84
CA GLY A 58 1.85 4.45 -11.57
C GLY A 58 0.32 4.60 -11.41
N GLN A 59 -0.17 4.90 -10.20
CA GLN A 59 -1.60 5.12 -9.96
C GLN A 59 -2.13 6.32 -10.75
N ILE A 60 -1.37 7.41 -10.82
CA ILE A 60 -1.75 8.59 -11.60
C ILE A 60 -1.78 8.27 -13.10
N LEU A 61 -0.79 7.53 -13.60
CA LEU A 61 -0.64 7.26 -15.03
C LEU A 61 -1.62 6.20 -15.56
N ILE A 62 -1.78 5.10 -14.82
CA ILE A 62 -2.48 3.90 -15.32
C ILE A 62 -3.98 4.13 -15.44
N GLY A 63 -4.59 4.92 -14.56
CA GLY A 63 -6.03 5.23 -14.64
C GLY A 63 -6.42 5.75 -16.04
N PRO A 64 -5.99 6.95 -16.42
CA PRO A 64 -6.31 7.55 -17.73
C PRO A 64 -5.82 6.71 -18.94
N LEU A 65 -4.65 6.04 -18.82
CA LEU A 65 -4.18 5.14 -19.85
C LEU A 65 -5.14 3.97 -20.09
N SER A 66 -5.69 3.40 -19.02
CA SER A 66 -6.63 2.28 -19.12
C SER A 66 -7.98 2.69 -19.69
N ASP A 67 -8.43 3.93 -19.44
CA ASP A 67 -9.63 4.51 -20.04
C ASP A 67 -9.49 4.67 -21.56
N LYS A 68 -8.28 4.87 -22.04
CA LYS A 68 -7.98 5.04 -23.48
C LYS A 68 -7.71 3.73 -24.19
N TYR A 69 -6.89 2.84 -23.60
CA TYR A 69 -6.39 1.65 -24.28
C TYR A 69 -7.11 0.35 -23.91
N GLY A 70 -7.98 0.40 -22.88
CA GLY A 70 -8.72 -0.75 -22.34
C GLY A 70 -8.09 -1.31 -21.06
N ARG A 71 -8.92 -1.90 -20.21
CA ARG A 71 -8.52 -2.40 -18.88
C ARG A 71 -7.60 -3.61 -18.96
N LYS A 72 -8.03 -4.62 -19.73
CA LYS A 72 -7.31 -5.90 -19.85
C LYS A 72 -5.88 -5.73 -20.37
N ARG A 73 -5.68 -4.93 -21.42
CA ARG A 73 -4.35 -4.74 -22.01
C ARG A 73 -3.37 -4.15 -21.01
N LEU A 74 -3.80 -3.08 -20.32
CA LEU A 74 -2.96 -2.42 -19.32
C LEU A 74 -2.68 -3.33 -18.14
N LEU A 75 -3.67 -4.13 -17.71
CA LEU A 75 -3.52 -5.06 -16.60
C LEU A 75 -2.48 -6.15 -16.91
N VAL A 76 -2.57 -6.77 -18.08
CA VAL A 76 -1.59 -7.78 -18.54
C VAL A 76 -0.19 -7.17 -18.67
N LEU A 77 -0.07 -5.98 -19.26
CA LEU A 77 1.22 -5.29 -19.37
C LEU A 77 1.80 -4.95 -17.99
N SER A 78 0.98 -4.48 -17.07
CA SER A 78 1.40 -4.18 -15.69
C SER A 78 1.93 -5.43 -14.98
N MET A 79 1.25 -6.56 -15.09
CA MET A 79 1.70 -7.81 -14.46
C MET A 79 2.97 -8.36 -15.13
N LEU A 80 3.11 -8.24 -16.45
CA LEU A 80 4.34 -8.58 -17.16
C LEU A 80 5.52 -7.72 -16.69
N LEU A 81 5.33 -6.39 -16.65
CA LEU A 81 6.36 -5.46 -16.18
C LEU A 81 6.71 -5.71 -14.71
N PHE A 82 5.71 -6.05 -13.87
CA PHE A 82 5.94 -6.41 -12.47
C PHE A 82 6.81 -7.68 -12.35
N ALA A 83 6.53 -8.70 -13.15
CA ALA A 83 7.33 -9.92 -13.17
C ALA A 83 8.77 -9.64 -13.64
N VAL A 84 8.95 -8.90 -14.74
CA VAL A 84 10.28 -8.53 -15.26
C VAL A 84 11.07 -7.71 -14.24
N THR A 85 10.45 -6.70 -13.64
CA THR A 85 11.11 -5.85 -12.63
C THR A 85 11.42 -6.62 -11.34
N SER A 86 10.59 -7.59 -10.94
CA SER A 86 10.89 -8.48 -9.81
C SER A 86 12.15 -9.31 -10.10
N LEU A 87 12.29 -9.84 -11.32
CA LEU A 87 13.53 -10.52 -11.73
C LEU A 87 14.74 -9.57 -11.71
N CYS A 88 14.57 -8.35 -12.22
CA CYS A 88 15.64 -7.34 -12.18
C CYS A 88 16.04 -6.99 -10.73
N CYS A 89 15.11 -6.98 -9.77
CA CYS A 89 15.41 -6.80 -8.35
C CYS A 89 16.33 -7.93 -7.84
N VAL A 90 16.04 -9.19 -8.19
CA VAL A 90 16.89 -10.35 -7.81
C VAL A 90 18.30 -10.22 -8.35
N LEU A 91 18.43 -9.73 -9.58
CA LEU A 91 19.70 -9.62 -10.31
C LEU A 91 20.44 -8.30 -10.04
N SER A 92 19.93 -7.43 -9.18
CA SER A 92 20.53 -6.11 -8.93
C SER A 92 21.87 -6.20 -8.23
N PRO A 93 22.95 -5.68 -8.82
CA PRO A 93 24.29 -5.79 -8.24
C PRO A 93 24.57 -4.77 -7.13
N THR A 94 23.80 -3.68 -7.08
CA THR A 94 23.96 -2.60 -6.12
C THR A 94 22.62 -2.07 -5.62
N ILE A 95 22.61 -1.48 -4.43
CA ILE A 95 21.40 -0.88 -3.86
C ILE A 95 20.83 0.26 -4.74
N ALA A 96 21.68 1.00 -5.45
CA ALA A 96 21.23 2.06 -6.35
C ALA A 96 20.44 1.51 -7.55
N VAL A 97 20.94 0.44 -8.18
CA VAL A 97 20.22 -0.26 -9.26
C VAL A 97 18.94 -0.87 -8.72
N PHE A 98 19.01 -1.53 -7.56
CA PHE A 98 17.83 -2.08 -6.90
C PHE A 98 16.76 -1.01 -6.67
N ASN A 99 17.11 0.14 -6.11
CA ASN A 99 16.17 1.24 -5.85
C ASN A 99 15.55 1.79 -7.15
N ALA A 100 16.33 1.93 -8.23
CA ALA A 100 15.80 2.35 -9.53
C ALA A 100 14.79 1.32 -10.09
N VAL A 101 15.10 0.04 -10.00
CA VAL A 101 14.18 -1.04 -10.41
C VAL A 101 12.93 -1.07 -9.53
N ARG A 102 13.05 -0.78 -8.23
CA ARG A 102 11.90 -0.67 -7.31
C ARG A 102 10.91 0.41 -7.72
N VAL A 103 11.37 1.55 -8.26
CA VAL A 103 10.45 2.55 -8.84
C VAL A 103 9.61 1.93 -9.97
N LEU A 104 10.26 1.23 -10.90
CA LEU A 104 9.57 0.59 -12.02
C LEU A 104 8.63 -0.54 -11.55
N GLN A 105 9.05 -1.33 -10.56
CA GLN A 105 8.23 -2.38 -9.97
C GLN A 105 6.98 -1.80 -9.28
N GLY A 106 7.14 -0.71 -8.52
CA GLY A 106 6.01 0.01 -7.91
C GLY A 106 5.04 0.54 -8.96
N MET A 107 5.54 1.16 -10.04
CA MET A 107 4.71 1.64 -11.16
C MET A 107 3.91 0.48 -11.79
N ALA A 108 4.54 -0.65 -11.99
CA ALA A 108 3.88 -1.83 -12.53
C ALA A 108 2.81 -2.39 -11.55
N GLY A 109 3.13 -2.49 -10.25
CA GLY A 109 2.20 -2.92 -9.21
C GLY A 109 0.96 -2.03 -9.08
N ALA A 110 1.10 -0.73 -9.36
CA ALA A 110 -0.02 0.22 -9.37
C ALA A 110 -1.14 -0.21 -10.34
N GLY A 111 -0.79 -0.90 -11.43
CA GLY A 111 -1.77 -1.45 -12.37
C GLY A 111 -2.74 -2.42 -11.71
N GLY A 112 -2.24 -3.30 -10.86
CA GLY A 112 -3.10 -4.21 -10.08
C GLY A 112 -4.05 -3.45 -9.16
N VAL A 113 -3.53 -2.48 -8.39
CA VAL A 113 -4.29 -1.70 -7.41
C VAL A 113 -5.39 -0.85 -8.06
N VAL A 114 -5.07 -0.15 -9.15
CA VAL A 114 -6.02 0.74 -9.83
C VAL A 114 -7.03 -0.04 -10.66
N LEU A 115 -6.54 -0.97 -11.48
CA LEU A 115 -7.40 -1.64 -12.45
C LEU A 115 -8.31 -2.69 -11.82
N SER A 116 -7.95 -3.27 -10.66
CA SER A 116 -8.87 -4.14 -9.92
C SER A 116 -10.17 -3.41 -9.55
N LYS A 117 -10.06 -2.16 -9.09
CA LYS A 117 -11.21 -1.31 -8.76
C LYS A 117 -11.95 -0.85 -10.01
N SER A 118 -11.23 -0.45 -11.07
CA SER A 118 -11.82 -0.01 -12.33
C SER A 118 -12.61 -1.13 -13.01
N VAL A 119 -12.06 -2.35 -13.04
CA VAL A 119 -12.77 -3.54 -13.57
C VAL A 119 -14.01 -3.82 -12.73
N ALA A 120 -13.92 -3.71 -11.41
CA ALA A 120 -15.09 -3.88 -10.53
C ALA A 120 -16.19 -2.86 -10.84
N THR A 121 -15.84 -1.58 -11.04
CA THR A 121 -16.83 -0.53 -11.40
C THR A 121 -17.43 -0.73 -12.80
N ASP A 122 -16.69 -1.31 -13.73
CA ASP A 122 -17.18 -1.64 -15.06
C ASP A 122 -18.13 -2.85 -15.07
N MET A 123 -17.96 -3.79 -14.12
CA MET A 123 -18.71 -5.05 -14.05
C MET A 123 -19.95 -4.98 -13.17
N PHE A 124 -19.92 -4.18 -12.12
CA PHE A 124 -20.95 -4.13 -11.08
C PHE A 124 -21.57 -2.74 -10.99
N GLY A 125 -22.81 -2.67 -10.48
CA GLY A 125 -23.51 -1.41 -10.20
C GLY A 125 -24.23 -1.44 -8.85
N GLY A 126 -24.56 -0.26 -8.35
CA GLY A 126 -25.38 -0.10 -7.15
C GLY A 126 -24.85 -0.89 -5.94
N ARG A 127 -25.72 -1.67 -5.30
CA ARG A 127 -25.40 -2.44 -4.08
C ARG A 127 -24.35 -3.54 -4.31
N GLU A 128 -24.34 -4.15 -5.50
CA GLU A 128 -23.35 -5.20 -5.82
C GLU A 128 -21.93 -4.63 -5.89
N LEU A 129 -21.77 -3.46 -6.51
CA LEU A 129 -20.50 -2.73 -6.55
C LEU A 129 -20.03 -2.38 -5.13
N ALA A 130 -20.91 -1.82 -4.30
CA ALA A 130 -20.57 -1.47 -2.92
C ALA A 130 -20.09 -2.69 -2.13
N THR A 131 -20.77 -3.83 -2.27
CA THR A 131 -20.37 -5.08 -1.60
C THR A 131 -19.01 -5.57 -2.11
N PHE A 132 -18.79 -5.52 -3.43
CA PHE A 132 -17.52 -5.98 -4.02
C PHE A 132 -16.34 -5.08 -3.60
N LEU A 133 -16.52 -3.76 -3.63
CA LEU A 133 -15.51 -2.81 -3.14
C LEU A 133 -15.22 -2.96 -1.65
N ALA A 134 -16.23 -3.33 -0.84
CA ALA A 134 -16.03 -3.65 0.58
C ALA A 134 -15.16 -4.90 0.76
N ILE A 135 -15.33 -5.93 -0.07
CA ILE A 135 -14.46 -7.12 -0.07
C ILE A 135 -13.03 -6.74 -0.44
N LEU A 136 -12.83 -5.95 -1.51
CA LEU A 136 -11.50 -5.46 -1.88
C LEU A 136 -10.87 -4.61 -0.77
N GLY A 137 -11.67 -3.80 -0.08
CA GLY A 137 -11.26 -3.00 1.07
C GLY A 137 -10.82 -3.86 2.25
N ALA A 138 -11.57 -4.93 2.56
CA ALA A 138 -11.22 -5.88 3.60
C ALA A 138 -9.87 -6.59 3.30
N ILE A 139 -9.65 -7.00 2.05
CA ILE A 139 -8.37 -7.57 1.61
C ILE A 139 -7.23 -6.57 1.83
N ASN A 140 -7.41 -5.30 1.43
CA ASN A 140 -6.41 -4.25 1.66
C ASN A 140 -6.14 -3.96 3.15
N GLY A 141 -7.10 -4.22 4.03
CA GLY A 141 -6.91 -4.09 5.48
C GLY A 141 -6.14 -5.26 6.10
N VAL A 142 -6.35 -6.47 5.57
CA VAL A 142 -5.75 -7.71 6.11
C VAL A 142 -4.32 -7.94 5.58
N VAL A 143 -4.06 -7.62 4.32
CA VAL A 143 -2.77 -7.93 3.68
C VAL A 143 -1.58 -7.22 4.34
N PRO A 144 -1.64 -5.95 4.77
CA PRO A 144 -0.53 -5.33 5.50
C PRO A 144 -0.18 -6.03 6.83
N VAL A 145 -1.17 -6.71 7.45
CA VAL A 145 -0.93 -7.53 8.63
C VAL A 145 -0.20 -8.82 8.27
N LEU A 146 -0.69 -9.48 7.23
CA LEU A 146 -0.19 -10.81 6.83
C LEU A 146 1.15 -10.75 6.08
N ALA A 147 1.39 -9.71 5.27
CA ALA A 147 2.55 -9.65 4.39
C ALA A 147 3.89 -9.71 5.16
N PRO A 148 4.15 -8.89 6.21
CA PRO A 148 5.38 -8.99 6.98
C PRO A 148 5.46 -10.27 7.82
N MET A 149 4.32 -10.78 8.33
CA MET A 149 4.29 -12.06 9.05
C MET A 149 4.70 -13.22 8.15
N LEU A 150 4.15 -13.26 6.93
CA LEU A 150 4.54 -14.25 5.93
C LEU A 150 6.01 -14.08 5.52
N GLY A 151 6.46 -12.84 5.31
CA GLY A 151 7.86 -12.53 5.04
C GLY A 151 8.78 -13.04 6.14
N GLY A 152 8.47 -12.74 7.39
CA GLY A 152 9.21 -13.20 8.55
C GLY A 152 9.21 -14.72 8.73
N THR A 153 8.10 -15.41 8.41
CA THR A 153 8.06 -16.87 8.43
C THR A 153 8.92 -17.48 7.32
N LEU A 154 8.91 -16.86 6.14
CA LEU A 154 9.66 -17.33 4.98
C LEU A 154 11.18 -17.11 5.12
N SER A 155 11.63 -16.21 6.00
CA SER A 155 13.06 -16.00 6.25
C SER A 155 13.78 -17.25 6.77
N ASN A 156 13.05 -18.17 7.40
CA ASN A 156 13.60 -19.45 7.82
C ASN A 156 13.94 -20.40 6.65
N PHE A 157 13.41 -20.13 5.45
CA PHE A 157 13.51 -21.02 4.28
C PHE A 157 14.23 -20.37 3.10
N MET A 158 14.29 -19.04 3.05
CA MET A 158 14.85 -18.30 1.92
C MET A 158 15.42 -16.94 2.36
N ASN A 159 16.34 -16.43 1.55
CA ASN A 159 16.91 -15.09 1.68
C ASN A 159 16.01 -14.01 1.02
N TRP A 160 16.43 -12.73 1.06
CA TRP A 160 15.69 -11.63 0.46
C TRP A 160 15.45 -11.80 -1.05
N GLN A 161 16.38 -12.43 -1.80
CA GLN A 161 16.20 -12.73 -3.23
C GLN A 161 15.03 -13.70 -3.44
N GLY A 162 14.85 -14.66 -2.54
CA GLY A 162 13.75 -15.62 -2.57
C GLY A 162 12.37 -14.94 -2.53
N ILE A 163 12.22 -13.88 -1.74
CA ILE A 163 10.99 -13.08 -1.70
C ILE A 163 10.70 -12.44 -3.06
N PHE A 164 11.72 -11.88 -3.73
CA PHE A 164 11.54 -11.29 -5.06
C PHE A 164 11.27 -12.35 -6.13
N CYS A 165 11.79 -13.58 -5.98
CA CYS A 165 11.41 -14.72 -6.82
C CYS A 165 9.93 -15.12 -6.62
N LEU A 166 9.42 -15.08 -5.39
CA LEU A 166 7.99 -15.30 -5.14
C LEU A 166 7.13 -14.20 -5.76
N LEU A 167 7.56 -12.93 -5.69
CA LEU A 167 6.88 -11.82 -6.36
C LEU A 167 6.91 -11.96 -7.89
N LEU A 168 8.03 -12.43 -8.46
CA LEU A 168 8.13 -12.79 -9.88
C LEU A 168 7.10 -13.87 -10.24
N ALA A 169 7.06 -14.96 -9.50
CA ALA A 169 6.10 -16.05 -9.73
C ALA A 169 4.65 -15.57 -9.62
N LEU A 170 4.33 -14.75 -8.61
CA LEU A 170 3.02 -14.14 -8.44
C LEU A 170 2.65 -13.25 -9.63
N GLY A 171 3.59 -12.42 -10.12
CA GLY A 171 3.40 -11.58 -11.30
C GLY A 171 3.09 -12.40 -12.56
N ILE A 172 3.81 -13.50 -12.78
CA ILE A 172 3.57 -14.42 -13.89
C ILE A 172 2.20 -15.09 -13.78
N ILE A 173 1.85 -15.63 -12.61
CA ILE A 173 0.55 -16.27 -12.38
C ILE A 173 -0.58 -15.28 -12.65
N LEU A 174 -0.49 -14.06 -12.12
CA LEU A 174 -1.51 -13.05 -12.31
C LEU A 174 -1.56 -12.53 -13.74
N MET A 175 -0.44 -12.47 -14.46
CA MET A 175 -0.44 -12.16 -15.88
C MET A 175 -1.30 -13.18 -16.65
N PHE A 176 -1.12 -14.48 -16.38
CA PHE A 176 -1.95 -15.52 -17.01
C PHE A 176 -3.42 -15.45 -16.58
N CYS A 177 -3.69 -15.14 -15.31
CA CYS A 177 -5.06 -14.89 -14.84
C CYS A 177 -5.69 -13.71 -15.59
N CYS A 178 -4.95 -12.61 -15.76
CA CYS A 178 -5.42 -11.42 -16.47
C CYS A 178 -5.65 -11.68 -17.98
N LEU A 179 -4.86 -12.55 -18.59
CA LEU A 179 -5.11 -12.98 -19.99
C LEU A 179 -6.44 -13.68 -20.17
N ARG A 180 -6.92 -14.40 -19.12
CA ARG A 180 -8.23 -15.09 -19.14
C ARG A 180 -9.42 -14.16 -18.80
N LEU A 181 -9.16 -12.97 -18.24
CA LEU A 181 -10.22 -11.98 -18.03
C LEU A 181 -10.73 -11.46 -19.38
N ARG A 182 -12.02 -11.13 -19.42
CA ARG A 182 -12.62 -10.42 -20.56
C ARG A 182 -12.34 -8.94 -20.45
N GLU A 183 -12.23 -8.23 -21.59
CA GLU A 183 -12.17 -6.77 -21.59
C GLU A 183 -13.50 -6.21 -21.08
N THR A 184 -13.43 -5.34 -20.07
CA THR A 184 -14.62 -4.76 -19.42
C THR A 184 -14.95 -3.39 -19.96
N LEU A 185 -13.99 -2.70 -20.63
CA LEU A 185 -14.20 -1.39 -21.26
C LEU A 185 -14.33 -1.54 -22.77
N PRO A 186 -15.58 -1.58 -23.31
CA PRO A 186 -15.80 -1.70 -24.76
C PRO A 186 -15.26 -0.48 -25.50
N VAL A 187 -14.86 -0.67 -26.76
CA VAL A 187 -14.17 0.35 -27.57
C VAL A 187 -14.96 1.66 -27.68
N ASN A 188 -16.29 1.59 -27.74
CA ASN A 188 -17.18 2.73 -27.85
C ASN A 188 -17.28 3.58 -26.55
N ARG A 189 -16.84 3.04 -25.42
CA ARG A 189 -16.79 3.77 -24.12
C ARG A 189 -15.41 4.28 -23.76
N ARG A 190 -14.41 4.02 -24.61
CA ARG A 190 -13.03 4.47 -24.36
C ARG A 190 -12.92 5.98 -24.50
N CYS A 191 -12.08 6.58 -23.67
CA CYS A 191 -11.83 8.02 -23.68
C CYS A 191 -11.12 8.42 -24.98
N VAL A 192 -11.74 9.28 -25.79
CA VAL A 192 -11.17 9.83 -27.05
C VAL A 192 -10.36 11.09 -26.80
N LYS A 193 -10.54 11.73 -25.61
CA LYS A 193 -9.86 12.98 -25.26
C LYS A 193 -8.35 12.82 -25.14
N PRO A 194 -7.57 13.87 -25.39
CA PRO A 194 -6.12 13.86 -25.15
C PRO A 194 -5.83 13.52 -23.69
N LEU A 195 -4.83 12.67 -23.43
CA LEU A 195 -4.42 12.30 -22.06
C LEU A 195 -4.08 13.51 -21.18
N ALA A 196 -3.51 14.56 -21.78
CA ALA A 196 -3.18 15.79 -21.08
C ALA A 196 -4.40 16.44 -20.42
N SER A 197 -5.57 16.40 -21.03
CA SER A 197 -6.81 16.94 -20.46
C SER A 197 -7.31 16.10 -19.29
N SER A 198 -7.13 14.78 -19.34
CA SER A 198 -7.47 13.89 -18.23
C SER A 198 -6.59 14.15 -17.02
N TYR A 199 -5.28 14.33 -17.22
CA TYR A 199 -4.36 14.68 -16.13
C TYR A 199 -4.61 16.08 -15.57
N ALA A 200 -4.89 17.07 -16.43
CA ALA A 200 -5.22 18.43 -15.98
C ALA A 200 -6.44 18.44 -15.04
N ASN A 201 -7.45 17.62 -15.33
CA ASN A 201 -8.63 17.52 -14.48
C ASN A 201 -8.30 16.88 -13.11
N LEU A 202 -7.40 15.89 -13.04
CA LEU A 202 -6.96 15.31 -11.77
C LEU A 202 -6.32 16.36 -10.85
N PHE A 203 -5.50 17.25 -11.40
CA PHE A 203 -4.84 18.31 -10.61
C PHE A 203 -5.76 19.48 -10.26
N ARG A 204 -6.89 19.64 -10.97
CA ARG A 204 -7.86 20.72 -10.70
C ARG A 204 -8.49 20.59 -9.31
N VAL A 205 -8.62 19.38 -8.76
CA VAL A 205 -9.19 19.12 -7.44
C VAL A 205 -8.40 19.82 -6.32
N PHE A 206 -7.07 19.98 -6.49
CA PHE A 206 -6.23 20.70 -5.53
C PHE A 206 -6.50 22.22 -5.43
N ARG A 207 -7.36 22.77 -6.28
CA ARG A 207 -7.83 24.15 -6.13
C ARG A 207 -8.85 24.30 -5.00
N ASN A 208 -9.49 23.22 -4.57
CA ASN A 208 -10.38 23.22 -3.42
C ASN A 208 -9.55 23.19 -2.12
N ARG A 209 -9.64 24.30 -1.34
CA ARG A 209 -8.87 24.44 -0.10
C ARG A 209 -9.17 23.35 0.93
N ARG A 210 -10.46 22.95 1.06
CA ARG A 210 -10.87 21.91 2.02
C ARG A 210 -10.25 20.56 1.63
N PHE A 211 -10.35 20.19 0.36
CA PHE A 211 -9.72 18.97 -0.17
C PHE A 211 -8.21 18.98 0.08
N THR A 212 -7.53 20.07 -0.27
CA THR A 212 -6.07 20.20 -0.11
C THR A 212 -5.63 20.10 1.35
N LEU A 213 -6.34 20.78 2.28
CA LEU A 213 -6.02 20.68 3.71
C LEU A 213 -6.25 19.28 4.27
N SER A 214 -7.35 18.61 3.89
CA SER A 214 -7.60 17.23 4.30
C SER A 214 -6.56 16.26 3.73
N THR A 215 -6.14 16.47 2.48
CA THR A 215 -5.09 15.67 1.85
C THR A 215 -3.74 15.88 2.54
N LEU A 216 -3.39 17.11 2.93
CA LEU A 216 -2.18 17.40 3.69
C LEU A 216 -2.21 16.75 5.08
N ALA A 217 -3.37 16.73 5.75
CA ALA A 217 -3.54 16.01 7.02
C ALA A 217 -3.32 14.50 6.84
N ILE A 218 -3.87 13.89 5.78
CA ILE A 218 -3.63 12.49 5.41
C ILE A 218 -2.14 12.26 5.16
N MET A 219 -1.47 13.13 4.41
CA MET A 219 -0.03 13.03 4.16
C MET A 219 0.78 13.04 5.46
N GLY A 220 0.50 13.98 6.37
CA GLY A 220 1.17 14.05 7.68
C GLY A 220 1.00 12.76 8.49
N CYS A 221 -0.21 12.19 8.48
CA CYS A 221 -0.50 10.91 9.10
C CYS A 221 0.34 9.77 8.48
N PHE A 222 0.39 9.69 7.17
CA PHE A 222 1.20 8.70 6.46
C PHE A 222 2.71 8.89 6.66
N PHE A 223 3.22 10.11 6.86
CA PHE A 223 4.63 10.31 7.22
C PHE A 223 5.00 9.58 8.51
N THR A 224 4.15 9.68 9.55
CA THR A 224 4.36 8.96 10.82
C THR A 224 4.35 7.46 10.60
N PHE A 225 3.39 6.95 9.85
CA PHE A 225 3.27 5.52 9.57
C PHE A 225 4.45 4.96 8.76
N PHE A 226 4.86 5.64 7.70
CA PHE A 226 5.98 5.17 6.88
C PHE A 226 7.35 5.38 7.54
N SER A 227 7.49 6.35 8.44
CA SER A 227 8.66 6.45 9.31
C SER A 227 8.79 5.21 10.20
N TYR A 228 7.68 4.76 10.79
CA TYR A 228 7.66 3.50 11.54
C TYR A 228 8.00 2.30 10.64
N ILE A 229 7.37 2.15 9.48
CA ILE A 229 7.63 1.03 8.54
C ILE A 229 9.12 0.96 8.17
N SER A 230 9.72 2.11 7.85
CA SER A 230 11.11 2.19 7.42
C SER A 230 12.12 1.89 8.53
N ALA A 231 11.85 2.32 9.75
CA ALA A 231 12.75 2.20 10.90
C ALA A 231 12.56 0.89 11.67
N SER A 232 11.34 0.37 11.74
CA SER A 232 10.99 -0.76 12.61
C SER A 232 11.83 -2.03 12.39
N PRO A 233 12.20 -2.47 11.17
CA PRO A 233 13.03 -3.66 11.01
C PRO A 233 14.40 -3.53 11.68
N PHE A 234 15.01 -2.35 11.59
CA PHE A 234 16.30 -2.08 12.20
C PHE A 234 16.19 -1.92 13.72
N ILE A 235 15.14 -1.24 14.21
CA ILE A 235 14.88 -1.10 15.65
C ILE A 235 14.65 -2.47 16.29
N PHE A 236 13.75 -3.26 15.76
CA PHE A 236 13.39 -4.55 16.36
C PHE A 236 14.47 -5.62 16.17
N GLN A 237 15.05 -5.73 14.98
CA GLN A 237 16.00 -6.80 14.69
C GLN A 237 17.44 -6.41 15.06
N THR A 238 17.90 -5.19 14.72
CA THR A 238 19.31 -4.83 14.93
C THR A 238 19.55 -4.32 16.35
N HIS A 239 18.63 -3.49 16.90
CA HIS A 239 18.79 -2.90 18.23
C HIS A 239 18.32 -3.85 19.34
N PHE A 240 17.10 -4.43 19.20
CA PHE A 240 16.54 -5.34 20.20
C PHE A 240 16.87 -6.82 19.97
N GLY A 241 17.50 -7.19 18.85
CA GLY A 241 17.96 -8.54 18.57
C GLY A 241 16.85 -9.55 18.23
N LEU A 242 15.64 -9.07 17.86
CA LEU A 242 14.57 -9.96 17.42
C LEU A 242 14.92 -10.61 16.07
N ASN A 243 14.50 -11.86 15.90
CA ASN A 243 14.58 -12.51 14.60
C ASN A 243 13.46 -11.99 13.63
N GLU A 244 13.57 -12.35 12.37
CA GLU A 244 12.65 -11.90 11.31
C GLU A 244 11.21 -12.33 11.57
N PHE A 245 11.00 -13.52 12.15
CA PHE A 245 9.68 -14.02 12.52
C PHE A 245 9.07 -13.22 13.69
N GLU A 246 9.85 -12.98 14.74
CA GLU A 246 9.44 -12.18 15.91
C GLU A 246 9.10 -10.75 15.49
N TYR A 247 9.92 -10.16 14.59
CA TYR A 247 9.61 -8.87 13.97
C TYR A 247 8.27 -8.90 13.24
N GLY A 248 8.05 -9.93 12.40
CA GLY A 248 6.79 -10.10 11.66
C GLY A 248 5.57 -10.17 12.58
N MET A 249 5.69 -10.85 13.73
CA MET A 249 4.64 -10.92 14.76
C MET A 249 4.37 -9.55 15.41
N CYS A 250 5.41 -8.82 15.79
CA CYS A 250 5.28 -7.46 16.33
C CYS A 250 4.63 -6.51 15.34
N PHE A 251 5.03 -6.57 14.06
CA PHE A 251 4.44 -5.77 12.99
C PHE A 251 2.96 -6.12 12.78
N GLY A 252 2.64 -7.41 12.73
CA GLY A 252 1.27 -7.90 12.60
C GLY A 252 0.36 -7.43 13.74
N MET A 253 0.87 -7.45 14.98
CA MET A 253 0.16 -6.93 16.14
C MET A 253 -0.13 -5.43 15.98
N ASN A 254 0.85 -4.63 15.58
CA ASN A 254 0.67 -3.21 15.32
C ASN A 254 -0.36 -2.94 14.22
N ALA A 255 -0.33 -3.71 13.13
CA ALA A 255 -1.30 -3.60 12.04
C ALA A 255 -2.73 -4.00 12.47
N PHE A 256 -2.88 -4.95 13.38
CA PHE A 256 -4.17 -5.26 14.01
C PHE A 256 -4.76 -4.04 14.74
N PHE A 257 -3.95 -3.28 15.48
CA PHE A 257 -4.40 -2.09 16.17
C PHE A 257 -4.77 -0.93 15.23
N ILE A 258 -4.18 -0.84 14.01
CA ILE A 258 -4.67 0.06 12.97
C ILE A 258 -6.13 -0.27 12.62
N THR A 259 -6.41 -1.54 12.42
CA THR A 259 -7.77 -2.00 12.10
C THR A 259 -8.74 -1.68 13.24
N LEU A 260 -8.34 -1.92 14.48
CA LEU A 260 -9.14 -1.59 15.66
C LEU A 260 -9.43 -0.08 15.74
N GLY A 261 -8.44 0.77 15.49
CA GLY A 261 -8.60 2.22 15.43
C GLY A 261 -9.65 2.66 14.41
N THR A 262 -9.65 2.04 13.23
CA THR A 262 -10.67 2.28 12.19
C THR A 262 -12.09 1.97 12.69
N PHE A 263 -12.29 0.88 13.42
CA PHE A 263 -13.58 0.54 14.02
C PHE A 263 -14.00 1.50 15.12
N ILE A 264 -13.07 1.98 15.95
CA ILE A 264 -13.35 2.98 16.99
C ILE A 264 -13.87 4.27 16.36
N THR A 265 -13.28 4.68 15.24
CA THR A 265 -13.70 5.89 14.51
C THR A 265 -15.15 5.82 14.05
N ALA A 266 -15.65 4.67 13.67
CA ALA A 266 -17.03 4.49 13.24
C ALA A 266 -18.08 4.82 14.33
N ARG A 267 -17.68 4.94 15.59
CA ARG A 267 -18.55 5.32 16.74
C ARG A 267 -18.69 6.84 16.92
N PHE A 268 -17.86 7.64 16.26
CA PHE A 268 -17.98 9.10 16.37
C PHE A 268 -19.10 9.62 15.45
N HIS A 269 -20.01 10.43 16.00
CA HIS A 269 -21.12 11.03 15.25
C HIS A 269 -20.68 12.18 14.34
N HIS A 270 -19.55 12.83 14.64
CA HIS A 270 -19.05 14.00 13.90
C HIS A 270 -17.60 13.77 13.44
N ALA A 271 -17.38 13.78 12.13
CA ALA A 271 -16.05 13.57 11.52
C ALA A 271 -14.99 14.58 12.03
N ASN A 272 -15.36 15.86 12.16
CA ASN A 272 -14.43 16.89 12.66
C ASN A 272 -13.97 16.65 14.11
N THR A 273 -14.87 16.14 14.97
CA THR A 273 -14.53 15.79 16.35
C THR A 273 -13.61 14.58 16.38
N ALA A 274 -13.90 13.56 15.59
CA ALA A 274 -13.06 12.38 15.45
C ALA A 274 -11.66 12.74 14.93
N LEU A 275 -11.56 13.61 13.91
CA LEU A 275 -10.29 14.07 13.36
C LEU A 275 -9.47 14.81 14.42
N LYS A 276 -10.09 15.71 15.19
CA LYS A 276 -9.41 16.47 16.25
C LYS A 276 -8.79 15.53 17.30
N TRP A 277 -9.57 14.60 17.83
CA TRP A 277 -9.07 13.67 18.84
C TRP A 277 -8.02 12.72 18.29
N ALA A 278 -8.24 12.14 17.11
CA ALA A 278 -7.26 11.26 16.47
C ALA A 278 -5.92 11.97 16.19
N SER A 279 -5.96 13.27 15.82
CA SER A 279 -4.75 14.06 15.58
C SER A 279 -3.98 14.34 16.88
N ILE A 280 -4.69 14.64 17.97
CA ILE A 280 -4.07 14.85 19.30
C ILE A 280 -3.44 13.54 19.79
N ASP A 281 -4.18 12.44 19.71
CA ASP A 281 -3.70 11.11 20.11
C ASP A 281 -2.47 10.69 19.32
N LEU A 282 -2.46 10.90 18.00
CA LEU A 282 -1.31 10.57 17.15
C LEU A 282 -0.08 11.43 17.51
N MET A 283 -0.27 12.70 17.83
CA MET A 283 0.82 13.58 18.25
C MET A 283 1.39 13.12 19.61
N ILE A 284 0.54 12.81 20.59
CA ILE A 284 0.97 12.29 21.88
C ILE A 284 1.74 10.98 21.70
N ALA A 285 1.19 10.05 20.92
CA ALA A 285 1.83 8.76 20.65
C ALA A 285 3.19 8.91 19.98
N ALA A 286 3.33 9.82 18.99
CA ALA A 286 4.60 10.10 18.33
C ALA A 286 5.65 10.66 19.33
N VAL A 287 5.24 11.56 20.23
CA VAL A 287 6.12 12.08 21.28
C VAL A 287 6.55 10.96 22.24
N LEU A 288 5.64 10.11 22.66
CA LEU A 288 5.97 8.97 23.55
C LEU A 288 6.96 8.01 22.88
N VAL A 289 6.77 7.68 21.60
CA VAL A 289 7.71 6.85 20.85
C VAL A 289 9.08 7.54 20.76
N ALA A 290 9.13 8.83 20.45
CA ALA A 290 10.39 9.60 20.39
C ALA A 290 11.10 9.61 21.75
N LEU A 291 10.38 9.84 22.85
CA LEU A 291 10.96 9.79 24.20
C LEU A 291 11.50 8.38 24.52
N CYS A 292 10.76 7.32 24.22
CA CYS A 292 11.25 5.95 24.41
C CYS A 292 12.55 5.68 23.64
N GLN A 293 12.70 6.22 22.43
CA GLN A 293 13.91 6.05 21.63
C GLN A 293 15.08 6.92 22.14
N ILE A 294 14.80 8.16 22.56
CA ILE A 294 15.85 9.05 23.11
C ILE A 294 16.42 8.50 24.41
N PHE A 295 15.58 7.94 25.28
CA PHE A 295 16.00 7.38 26.57
C PHE A 295 16.35 5.90 26.52
N ASP A 296 16.46 5.32 25.34
CA ASP A 296 16.81 3.90 25.12
C ASP A 296 15.94 2.93 25.95
N ALA A 297 14.64 3.19 25.92
CA ALA A 297 13.67 2.43 26.71
C ALA A 297 13.59 0.95 26.26
N PRO A 298 13.37 0.01 27.18
CA PRO A 298 13.24 -1.40 26.83
C PRO A 298 12.05 -1.66 25.90
N LEU A 299 12.12 -2.74 25.12
CA LEU A 299 11.07 -3.15 24.16
C LEU A 299 9.67 -3.19 24.81
N ALA A 300 9.58 -3.63 26.07
CA ALA A 300 8.33 -3.69 26.83
C ALA A 300 7.64 -2.32 27.02
N MET A 301 8.39 -1.22 27.00
CA MET A 301 7.85 0.14 27.05
C MET A 301 7.60 0.71 25.64
N LEU A 302 8.46 0.39 24.70
CA LEU A 302 8.37 0.90 23.32
C LEU A 302 7.18 0.30 22.56
N MET A 303 6.90 -0.99 22.74
CA MET A 303 5.79 -1.68 22.06
C MET A 303 4.40 -1.07 22.36
N PRO A 304 4.01 -0.82 23.60
CA PRO A 304 2.75 -0.13 23.90
C PRO A 304 2.66 1.26 23.23
N CYS A 305 3.77 2.00 23.15
CA CYS A 305 3.79 3.31 22.47
C CYS A 305 3.57 3.17 20.96
N TYR A 306 4.16 2.17 20.32
CA TYR A 306 3.88 1.87 18.90
C TYR A 306 2.44 1.41 18.70
N ILE A 307 1.91 0.55 19.55
CA ILE A 307 0.50 0.11 19.51
C ILE A 307 -0.43 1.32 19.60
N TYR A 308 -0.20 2.23 20.53
CA TYR A 308 -0.99 3.45 20.67
C TYR A 308 -0.89 4.35 19.44
N MET A 309 0.31 4.49 18.86
CA MET A 309 0.52 5.24 17.63
C MET A 309 -0.22 4.62 16.44
N MET A 310 -0.22 3.29 16.29
CA MET A 310 -0.93 2.59 15.22
C MET A 310 -2.45 2.65 15.38
N LEU A 311 -2.94 2.58 16.61
CA LEU A 311 -4.36 2.78 16.92
C LEU A 311 -4.81 4.18 16.47
N SER A 312 -4.05 5.22 16.84
CA SER A 312 -4.33 6.61 16.50
C SER A 312 -4.27 6.86 15.00
N PHE A 313 -3.29 6.24 14.30
CA PHE A 313 -3.21 6.25 12.83
C PHE A 313 -4.47 5.64 12.20
N GLY A 314 -4.91 4.48 12.70
CA GLY A 314 -6.12 3.80 12.24
C GLY A 314 -7.39 4.63 12.43
N MET A 315 -7.45 5.46 13.48
CA MET A 315 -8.55 6.40 13.70
C MET A 315 -8.52 7.58 12.72
N MET A 316 -7.36 8.14 12.43
CA MET A 316 -7.21 9.36 11.65
C MET A 316 -7.47 9.15 10.15
N GLN A 317 -7.00 8.04 9.58
CA GLN A 317 -6.97 7.77 8.16
C GLN A 317 -8.38 7.77 7.50
N PRO A 318 -9.40 7.03 8.02
CA PRO A 318 -10.72 6.99 7.39
C PRO A 318 -11.48 8.32 7.52
N VAL A 319 -11.31 9.03 8.63
CA VAL A 319 -11.98 10.33 8.86
C VAL A 319 -11.45 11.39 7.90
N SER A 320 -10.13 11.50 7.78
CA SER A 320 -9.51 12.46 6.87
C SER A 320 -9.90 12.19 5.42
N THR A 321 -9.97 10.92 5.03
CA THR A 321 -10.42 10.50 3.70
C THR A 321 -11.88 10.87 3.47
N ALA A 322 -12.76 10.63 4.45
CA ALA A 322 -14.18 10.97 4.35
C ALA A 322 -14.40 12.48 4.18
N ILE A 323 -13.70 13.33 4.96
CA ILE A 323 -13.76 14.78 4.86
C ILE A 323 -13.24 15.26 3.49
N ALA A 324 -12.15 14.68 2.99
CA ALA A 324 -11.63 15.01 1.66
C ALA A 324 -12.63 14.68 0.55
N MET A 325 -13.25 13.51 0.60
CA MET A 325 -14.25 13.08 -0.38
C MET A 325 -15.53 13.93 -0.33
N ASP A 326 -16.00 14.27 0.88
CA ASP A 326 -17.21 15.07 1.06
C ASP A 326 -17.02 16.50 0.51
N SER A 327 -15.82 17.04 0.61
CA SER A 327 -15.50 18.39 0.10
C SER A 327 -15.57 18.52 -1.43
N GLU A 328 -15.60 17.44 -2.18
CA GLU A 328 -15.70 17.40 -3.65
C GLU A 328 -17.08 16.95 -4.16
N ARG A 329 -18.03 16.59 -3.27
CA ARG A 329 -19.39 16.17 -3.68
C ARG A 329 -20.15 17.26 -4.45
N ASP A 330 -19.91 18.53 -4.12
CA ASP A 330 -20.57 19.65 -4.77
C ASP A 330 -19.93 20.05 -6.10
N ASN A 331 -18.77 19.45 -6.46
CA ASN A 331 -18.00 19.76 -7.67
C ASN A 331 -17.99 18.59 -8.68
N ALA A 332 -18.62 17.46 -8.35
CA ALA A 332 -18.74 16.27 -9.18
C ALA A 332 -20.08 16.28 -9.92
#